data_6ef2a5cbc9975bb03addf08ea2f138ea
#
_entry.id   6ef2a5cbc9975bb03addf08ea2f138ea
#
_cell.length_a   1.000
_cell.length_b   1.000
_cell.length_c   1.000
_cell.angle_alpha   90.00
_cell.angle_beta   90.00
_cell.angle_gamma   90.00
#
_symmetry.space_group_name_H-M   'P 1'
#
loop_
_entity.id
_entity.type
_entity.pdbx_description
1 polymer ?
#
loop_
_entity_poly.entity_id
_entity_poly.type
_entity_poly.pdbx_seq_one_letter_code
_entity_poly.pdbx_strand_id
1 'polypeptide(L)'
;MKLTNEMKKKGSGAPSFSAVHEPLRLAGMIAKWTEGKHRTETAIPGLVLHRWSSPTEPSSYMFAPHLCLIAQGVKRILLGDEAYVYDAQTFVVSSVELPIVSHILEATPEKPYLGLTLELDLKEISR
;
A
#
# COMPACT_ATOMS: atom_id res chain seq x y z
N MET A 1 -5.28 -5.70 21.57
CA MET A 1 -5.62 -5.55 20.17
C MET A 1 -4.48 -5.94 19.26
N LYS A 2 -4.75 -6.82 18.34
CA LYS A 2 -3.67 -7.36 17.51
C LYS A 2 -3.50 -6.63 16.19
N LEU A 3 -4.29 -5.61 15.98
CA LEU A 3 -4.27 -4.93 14.68
C LEU A 3 -2.92 -4.32 14.36
N THR A 4 -2.28 -3.77 15.37
CA THR A 4 -0.98 -3.15 15.19
C THR A 4 0.03 -4.13 14.59
N ASN A 5 0.07 -5.33 15.15
CA ASN A 5 1.01 -6.33 14.68
C ASN A 5 0.71 -6.76 13.26
N GLU A 6 -0.59 -6.79 12.91
CA GLU A 6 -0.95 -7.23 11.59
C GLU A 6 -0.62 -6.18 10.54
N MET A 7 -0.52 -4.93 10.94
CA MET A 7 -0.24 -3.86 10.01
C MET A 7 1.23 -3.49 9.93
N LYS A 8 2.00 -3.87 10.92
CA LYS A 8 3.40 -3.46 10.97
C LYS A 8 4.28 -4.54 10.38
N LYS A 9 4.40 -4.51 9.08
CA LYS A 9 5.27 -5.44 8.38
C LYS A 9 6.29 -4.67 7.59
N LYS A 10 7.52 -5.08 7.72
CA LYS A 10 8.60 -4.46 6.99
C LYS A 10 9.28 -5.47 6.12
N GLY A 11 9.51 -5.11 4.88
CA GLY A 11 10.22 -5.97 3.98
C GLY A 11 11.64 -6.24 4.41
N SER A 12 12.19 -5.37 5.25
CA SER A 12 13.58 -5.52 5.66
C SER A 12 13.83 -6.79 6.45
N GLY A 13 12.80 -7.36 7.07
CA GLY A 13 12.97 -8.60 7.81
C GLY A 13 12.88 -9.84 6.96
N ALA A 14 12.51 -9.70 5.72
CA ALA A 14 12.32 -10.83 4.82
C ALA A 14 13.62 -11.20 4.13
N PRO A 15 13.65 -12.38 3.52
CA PRO A 15 14.79 -12.73 2.68
C PRO A 15 15.01 -11.63 1.66
N SER A 16 16.23 -11.24 1.47
CA SER A 16 16.52 -10.05 0.71
C SER A 16 16.99 -10.30 -0.71
N PHE A 17 16.85 -11.50 -1.21
CA PHE A 17 17.40 -11.83 -2.52
C PHE A 17 17.00 -10.84 -3.61
N SER A 18 15.83 -10.23 -3.51
CA SER A 18 15.40 -9.27 -4.50
C SER A 18 14.98 -7.94 -3.86
N ALA A 19 15.19 -7.77 -2.56
CA ALA A 19 14.67 -6.61 -1.86
C ALA A 19 15.25 -5.30 -2.37
N VAL A 20 16.47 -5.31 -2.88
CA VAL A 20 17.11 -4.10 -3.38
C VAL A 20 16.54 -3.69 -4.72
N HIS A 21 16.24 -4.65 -5.59
CA HIS A 21 15.83 -4.36 -6.95
C HIS A 21 14.32 -4.36 -7.16
N GLU A 22 13.60 -5.17 -6.39
CA GLU A 22 12.17 -5.34 -6.61
C GLU A 22 11.38 -4.04 -6.47
N PRO A 23 11.61 -3.20 -5.47
CA PRO A 23 10.85 -1.95 -5.39
C PRO A 23 11.01 -1.06 -6.61
N LEU A 24 12.22 -0.98 -7.16
CA LEU A 24 12.44 -0.15 -8.34
C LEU A 24 11.74 -0.69 -9.56
N ARG A 25 11.77 -2.01 -9.73
CA ARG A 25 11.09 -2.62 -10.86
C ARG A 25 9.58 -2.51 -10.72
N LEU A 26 9.09 -2.73 -9.51
CA LEU A 26 7.67 -2.62 -9.24
C LEU A 26 7.19 -1.19 -9.48
N ALA A 27 7.96 -0.20 -9.01
CA ALA A 27 7.60 1.19 -9.21
C ALA A 27 7.50 1.52 -10.70
N GLY A 28 8.46 1.04 -11.49
CA GLY A 28 8.44 1.26 -12.92
C GLY A 28 7.21 0.66 -13.58
N MET A 29 6.84 -0.54 -13.18
CA MET A 29 5.66 -1.19 -13.73
C MET A 29 4.39 -0.45 -13.35
N ILE A 30 4.27 -0.07 -12.09
CA ILE A 30 3.07 0.65 -11.65
C ILE A 30 2.99 2.00 -12.35
N ALA A 31 4.10 2.69 -12.48
CA ALA A 31 4.12 3.98 -13.15
C ALA A 31 3.61 3.86 -14.60
N LYS A 32 4.05 2.82 -15.27
CA LYS A 32 3.65 2.61 -16.66
C LYS A 32 2.15 2.36 -16.76
N TRP A 33 1.62 1.51 -15.89
CA TRP A 33 0.21 1.12 -15.97
C TRP A 33 -0.75 2.14 -15.40
N THR A 34 -0.24 3.13 -14.64
CA THR A 34 -1.09 4.15 -14.03
C THR A 34 -0.93 5.52 -14.67
N GLU A 35 -0.30 5.59 -15.82
CA GLU A 35 -0.07 6.85 -16.49
C GLU A 35 -1.38 7.59 -16.70
N GLY A 36 -1.45 8.82 -16.21
CA GLY A 36 -2.66 9.63 -16.36
C GLY A 36 -3.82 9.25 -15.46
N LYS A 37 -3.61 8.32 -14.53
CA LYS A 37 -4.68 7.83 -13.68
C LYS A 37 -4.24 7.78 -12.23
N HIS A 38 -5.19 7.93 -11.32
CA HIS A 38 -4.91 7.76 -9.89
C HIS A 38 -5.09 6.32 -9.45
N ARG A 39 -5.94 5.60 -10.15
CA ARG A 39 -6.31 4.25 -9.77
C ARG A 39 -6.53 3.44 -11.03
N THR A 40 -5.96 2.24 -11.05
CA THR A 40 -6.10 1.36 -12.21
C THR A 40 -6.41 -0.05 -11.72
N GLU A 41 -7.54 -0.58 -12.16
CA GLU A 41 -7.86 -1.97 -11.88
C GLU A 41 -7.14 -2.82 -12.90
N THR A 42 -6.72 -4.01 -12.47
CA THR A 42 -5.96 -4.90 -13.33
C THR A 42 -6.81 -6.09 -13.72
N ALA A 43 -6.25 -6.93 -14.59
CA ALA A 43 -6.92 -8.17 -14.98
C ALA A 43 -7.04 -9.15 -13.82
N ILE A 44 -6.26 -8.96 -12.77
CA ILE A 44 -6.33 -9.81 -11.61
C ILE A 44 -7.38 -9.24 -10.66
N PRO A 45 -8.45 -10.00 -10.36
CA PRO A 45 -9.49 -9.48 -9.47
C PRO A 45 -8.92 -9.08 -8.12
N GLY A 46 -9.31 -7.90 -7.66
CA GLY A 46 -8.86 -7.40 -6.37
C GLY A 46 -7.52 -6.72 -6.37
N LEU A 47 -6.78 -6.80 -7.46
CA LEU A 47 -5.47 -6.14 -7.54
C LEU A 47 -5.62 -4.79 -8.22
N VAL A 48 -5.32 -3.73 -7.47
CA VAL A 48 -5.49 -2.36 -7.94
C VAL A 48 -4.19 -1.60 -7.79
N LEU A 49 -3.86 -0.81 -8.78
CA LEU A 49 -2.67 0.03 -8.76
C LEU A 49 -3.04 1.46 -8.47
N HIS A 50 -2.17 2.16 -7.74
CA HIS A 50 -2.44 3.52 -7.28
C HIS A 50 -1.31 4.45 -7.62
N ARG A 51 -1.66 5.70 -7.96
CA ARG A 51 -0.69 6.74 -8.26
C ARG A 51 -1.19 8.08 -7.73
N TRP A 52 -0.34 8.78 -7.02
CA TRP A 52 -0.63 10.13 -6.55
C TRP A 52 0.59 11.00 -6.81
N SER A 53 0.36 12.14 -7.45
CA SER A 53 1.46 13.03 -7.86
C SER A 53 1.68 14.17 -6.88
N SER A 54 0.92 14.21 -5.80
CA SER A 54 1.07 15.21 -4.76
C SER A 54 0.55 14.62 -3.46
N PRO A 55 0.94 15.20 -2.32
CA PRO A 55 0.38 14.76 -1.04
C PRO A 55 -1.12 14.95 -1.02
N THR A 56 -1.82 14.12 -0.25
CA THR A 56 -3.27 14.18 -0.18
C THR A 56 -3.71 14.58 1.21
N GLU A 57 -4.96 15.08 1.28
CA GLU A 57 -5.60 15.34 2.55
C GLU A 57 -5.95 14.03 3.24
N PRO A 58 -5.98 14.02 4.58
CA PRO A 58 -6.41 12.82 5.28
C PRO A 58 -7.83 12.44 4.89
N SER A 59 -8.04 11.15 4.67
CA SER A 59 -9.35 10.61 4.32
C SER A 59 -9.67 9.42 5.20
N SER A 60 -10.92 9.34 5.65
CA SER A 60 -11.37 8.23 6.49
C SER A 60 -12.06 7.19 5.63
N TYR A 61 -11.76 5.94 5.90
CA TYR A 61 -12.48 4.86 5.23
C TYR A 61 -12.27 3.54 5.98
N MET A 62 -13.06 2.55 5.60
CA MET A 62 -12.92 1.22 6.19
C MET A 62 -11.85 0.47 5.43
N PHE A 63 -10.89 -0.02 6.18
CA PHE A 63 -9.77 -0.78 5.64
C PHE A 63 -10.19 -2.24 5.58
N ALA A 64 -10.60 -2.69 4.41
CA ALA A 64 -10.99 -4.09 4.23
C ALA A 64 -9.76 -4.99 4.28
N PRO A 65 -9.94 -6.28 4.53
CA PRO A 65 -8.78 -7.18 4.52
C PRO A 65 -8.05 -7.11 3.19
N HIS A 66 -6.78 -6.75 3.24
CA HIS A 66 -6.00 -6.64 2.01
C HIS A 66 -4.51 -6.52 2.32
N LEU A 67 -3.73 -6.65 1.27
CA LEU A 67 -2.30 -6.41 1.28
C LEU A 67 -2.05 -5.10 0.55
N CYS A 68 -1.24 -4.25 1.12
CA CYS A 68 -0.84 -2.99 0.49
C CYS A 68 0.67 -2.94 0.40
N LEU A 69 1.16 -2.72 -0.81
CA LEU A 69 2.59 -2.57 -1.06
C LEU A 69 2.84 -1.17 -1.59
N ILE A 70 3.87 -0.52 -1.03
CA ILE A 70 4.25 0.80 -1.48
C ILE A 70 5.53 0.66 -2.27
N ALA A 71 5.50 1.06 -3.54
CA ALA A 71 6.65 0.96 -4.41
C ALA A 71 7.45 2.26 -4.44
N GLN A 72 6.82 3.39 -4.16
CA GLN A 72 7.48 4.68 -4.19
C GLN A 72 6.65 5.68 -3.41
N GLY A 73 7.30 6.61 -2.72
CA GLY A 73 6.58 7.62 -1.95
C GLY A 73 6.38 7.21 -0.51
N VAL A 74 5.60 8.02 0.22
CA VAL A 74 5.39 7.79 1.65
C VAL A 74 3.92 7.99 1.96
N LYS A 75 3.37 7.09 2.75
CA LYS A 75 1.97 7.09 3.15
C LYS A 75 1.86 7.02 4.67
N ARG A 76 0.88 7.70 5.22
CA ARG A 76 0.62 7.67 6.65
C ARG A 76 -0.77 7.13 6.91
N ILE A 77 -0.87 6.26 7.91
CA ILE A 77 -2.14 5.67 8.32
C ILE A 77 -2.31 5.91 9.81
N LEU A 78 -3.49 6.42 10.17
CA LEU A 78 -3.87 6.58 11.57
C LEU A 78 -4.88 5.50 11.90
N LEU A 79 -4.61 4.78 12.96
CA LEU A 79 -5.51 3.76 13.48
C LEU A 79 -5.73 4.08 14.95
N GLY A 80 -6.88 4.67 15.25
CA GLY A 80 -7.11 5.18 16.59
C GLY A 80 -6.11 6.26 16.93
N ASP A 81 -5.37 6.07 18.00
CA ASP A 81 -4.36 7.04 18.44
C ASP A 81 -2.99 6.77 17.87
N GLU A 82 -2.84 5.72 17.08
CA GLU A 82 -1.53 5.33 16.58
C GLU A 82 -1.34 5.73 15.14
N ALA A 83 -0.16 6.23 14.83
CA ALA A 83 0.19 6.63 13.48
C ALA A 83 1.29 5.73 12.96
N TYR A 84 1.14 5.30 11.72
CA TYR A 84 2.12 4.47 11.04
C TYR A 84 2.52 5.15 9.76
N VAL A 85 3.83 5.21 9.50
CA VAL A 85 4.36 5.81 8.28
C VAL A 85 5.02 4.70 7.48
N TYR A 86 4.64 4.57 6.23
CA TYR A 86 5.09 3.49 5.36
C TYR A 86 5.73 4.04 4.10
N ASP A 87 6.80 3.40 3.68
CA ASP A 87 7.52 3.79 2.47
C ASP A 87 7.75 2.55 1.61
N ALA A 88 8.65 2.68 0.63
CA ALA A 88 8.87 1.64 -0.36
C ALA A 88 9.47 0.35 0.21
N GLN A 89 9.86 0.37 1.48
CA GLN A 89 10.41 -0.84 2.10
C GLN A 89 9.41 -1.51 3.02
N THR A 90 8.17 -1.09 2.94
CA THR A 90 7.14 -1.53 3.86
C THR A 90 5.95 -2.07 3.11
N PHE A 91 5.36 -3.12 3.65
CA PHE A 91 4.06 -3.54 3.20
C PHE A 91 3.14 -3.67 4.39
N VAL A 92 1.84 -3.59 4.13
CA VAL A 92 0.82 -3.60 5.17
C VAL A 92 -0.15 -4.71 4.86
N VAL A 93 -0.40 -5.56 5.84
CA VAL A 93 -1.39 -6.62 5.71
C VAL A 93 -2.43 -6.44 6.80
N SER A 94 -3.68 -6.48 6.43
CA SER A 94 -4.77 -6.46 7.39
C SER A 94 -5.69 -7.62 7.11
N SER A 95 -6.04 -8.35 8.16
CA SER A 95 -6.94 -9.48 8.03
C SER A 95 -8.35 -9.17 8.55
N VAL A 96 -8.58 -7.94 9.00
CA VAL A 96 -9.88 -7.55 9.53
C VAL A 96 -10.24 -6.18 8.99
N GLU A 97 -11.52 -5.84 9.07
CA GLU A 97 -11.97 -4.50 8.69
C GLU A 97 -11.69 -3.51 9.81
N LEU A 98 -11.13 -2.38 9.45
CA LEU A 98 -10.75 -1.35 10.41
C LEU A 98 -11.09 0.04 9.89
N PRO A 99 -11.59 0.94 10.76
CA PRO A 99 -11.68 2.34 10.37
C PRO A 99 -10.30 2.98 10.48
N ILE A 100 -9.86 3.61 9.41
CA ILE A 100 -8.56 4.27 9.41
C ILE A 100 -8.67 5.64 8.77
N VAL A 101 -7.66 6.46 9.01
CA VAL A 101 -7.46 7.72 8.31
C VAL A 101 -6.14 7.59 7.58
N SER A 102 -6.14 7.89 6.30
CA SER A 102 -4.97 7.67 5.47
C SER A 102 -4.70 8.89 4.61
N HIS A 103 -3.42 9.17 4.39
CA HIS A 103 -3.07 10.19 3.41
C HIS A 103 -1.65 9.96 2.92
N ILE A 104 -1.38 10.49 1.73
CA ILE A 104 -0.06 10.42 1.12
C ILE A 104 0.75 11.59 1.65
N LEU A 105 1.94 11.30 2.17
CA LEU A 105 2.81 12.33 2.71
C LEU A 105 3.80 12.88 1.69
N GLU A 106 4.37 12.00 0.88
CA GLU A 106 5.40 12.42 -0.08
C GLU A 106 5.07 11.91 -1.45
N ALA A 107 4.92 12.84 -2.36
CA ALA A 107 4.68 12.55 -3.77
C ALA A 107 4.90 13.84 -4.54
N THR A 108 5.47 13.71 -5.74
CA THR A 108 5.61 14.82 -6.67
C THR A 108 5.30 14.30 -8.07
N PRO A 109 5.08 15.19 -9.05
CA PRO A 109 4.89 14.70 -10.41
C PRO A 109 6.09 13.92 -10.94
N GLU A 110 7.30 14.31 -10.54
CA GLU A 110 8.51 13.63 -10.99
C GLU A 110 8.74 12.33 -10.25
N LYS A 111 8.24 12.26 -9.02
CA LYS A 111 8.40 11.06 -8.20
C LYS A 111 7.09 10.81 -7.48
N PRO A 112 6.09 10.31 -8.19
CA PRO A 112 4.76 10.12 -7.58
C PRO A 112 4.76 8.98 -6.57
N TYR A 113 3.76 9.01 -5.70
CA TYR A 113 3.49 7.84 -4.87
C TYR A 113 2.94 6.75 -5.77
N LEU A 114 3.49 5.56 -5.63
CA LEU A 114 3.07 4.40 -6.41
C LEU A 114 2.90 3.23 -5.48
N GLY A 115 1.76 2.58 -5.58
CA GLY A 115 1.48 1.44 -4.74
C GLY A 115 0.48 0.51 -5.36
N LEU A 116 0.29 -0.63 -4.71
CA LEU A 116 -0.75 -1.55 -5.12
C LEU A 116 -1.47 -2.08 -3.90
N THR A 117 -2.72 -2.45 -4.10
CA THR A 117 -3.48 -3.14 -3.07
C THR A 117 -4.05 -4.41 -3.67
N LEU A 118 -4.09 -5.45 -2.86
CA LEU A 118 -4.66 -6.73 -3.24
C LEU A 118 -5.69 -7.10 -2.18
N GLU A 119 -6.95 -7.15 -2.58
CA GLU A 119 -8.01 -7.56 -1.70
C GLU A 119 -7.86 -9.03 -1.35
N LEU A 120 -8.07 -9.35 -0.09
CA LEU A 120 -7.97 -10.74 0.37
C LEU A 120 -9.36 -11.31 0.54
N ASP A 121 -9.59 -12.45 -0.06
CA ASP A 121 -10.81 -13.20 0.15
C ASP A 121 -10.55 -14.21 1.24
N LEU A 122 -10.89 -13.83 2.46
CA LEU A 122 -10.57 -14.66 3.62
C LEU A 122 -11.30 -16.00 3.60
N LYS A 123 -12.44 -16.05 2.93
CA LYS A 123 -13.14 -17.31 2.80
C LYS A 123 -12.34 -18.30 1.95
N GLU A 124 -11.77 -17.79 0.86
CA GLU A 124 -10.94 -18.64 0.02
C GLU A 124 -9.68 -19.06 0.73
N ILE A 125 -9.08 -18.11 1.45
CA ILE A 125 -7.82 -18.38 2.11
C ILE A 125 -7.97 -19.37 3.25
N SER A 126 -9.08 -19.32 3.97
CA SER A 126 -9.26 -20.14 5.15
C SER A 126 -9.67 -21.59 4.85
N ARG A 127 -9.84 -21.93 3.61
CA ARG A 127 -10.21 -23.29 3.26
C ARG A 127 -9.04 -24.25 3.32
#